data_6341e734bb2467bf6a1f301819d6674e
#
_entry.id   6341e734bb2467bf6a1f301819d6674e
#
_cell.length_a   1.000
_cell.length_b   1.000
_cell.length_c   1.000
_cell.angle_alpha   90.00
_cell.angle_beta   90.00
_cell.angle_gamma   90.00
#
_symmetry.space_group_name_H-M   'P 1'
#
loop_
_entity.id
_entity.type
_entity.pdbx_description
1 polymer ?
#
loop_
_entity_poly.entity_id
_entity_poly.type
_entity_poly.pdbx_seq_one_letter_code
_entity_poly.pdbx_strand_id
1 'polypeptide(L)'
;MEHQSILNGYQKRKECASCGGVHFTTILDLGTVPLAGYFPNKEDLSHESKYPLSLLVCNDCKLVQTDSVINPKLLFEDYRYLSSVGLTGHFEEVANLLDSKYDIKGKSILEIGCNDGVLLKPLQKLGAIVEGVDPAKNVVKLATDNGLKVYNDYFNDDTFGVDEFKNKYDIVISNNTFAHIIDVQSVIRGVSHVLKPNGDFIFEVHYLKSLIEGKQWDNIYHEHIFYYSITALQNMFERHDMTVVDFQEIPIHSGSSRVTVRN
;
A
#
# COMPACT_ATOMS: atom_id res chain seq x y z
N MET A 1 -6.00 18.43 6.24
CA MET A 1 -7.48 18.19 6.41
C MET A 1 -7.63 17.36 7.67
N GLU A 2 -8.40 17.87 8.63
CA GLU A 2 -8.63 17.17 9.90
C GLU A 2 -9.14 15.75 9.65
N HIS A 3 -8.53 14.76 10.28
CA HIS A 3 -9.08 13.42 10.42
C HIS A 3 -10.45 13.54 11.11
N GLN A 4 -11.51 13.84 10.31
CA GLN A 4 -12.86 13.71 10.82
C GLN A 4 -13.01 12.29 11.31
N SER A 5 -13.23 12.15 12.61
CA SER A 5 -13.48 10.88 13.26
C SER A 5 -14.51 10.12 12.42
N ILE A 6 -14.11 8.94 11.90
CA ILE A 6 -15.01 8.06 11.16
C ILE A 6 -16.07 7.59 12.17
N LEU A 7 -17.19 8.31 12.20
CA LEU A 7 -18.33 7.97 13.04
C LEU A 7 -18.93 6.65 12.51
N ASN A 8 -19.28 5.75 13.39
CA ASN A 8 -19.84 4.42 13.08
C ASN A 8 -18.88 3.42 12.40
N GLY A 9 -17.55 3.59 12.51
CA GLY A 9 -16.57 2.60 12.03
C GLY A 9 -16.24 2.69 10.53
N TYR A 10 -16.97 3.45 9.72
CA TYR A 10 -16.69 3.66 8.30
C TYR A 10 -17.13 5.04 7.80
N GLN A 11 -16.59 5.46 6.66
CA GLN A 11 -16.98 6.68 5.94
C GLN A 11 -17.26 6.37 4.48
N LYS A 12 -18.37 6.86 3.96
CA LYS A 12 -18.67 6.76 2.52
C LYS A 12 -17.86 7.78 1.72
N ARG A 13 -17.26 7.35 0.60
CA ARG A 13 -16.54 8.25 -0.30
C ARG A 13 -17.49 9.22 -1.00
N LYS A 14 -17.07 10.47 -1.06
CA LYS A 14 -17.76 11.52 -1.81
C LYS A 14 -16.96 11.95 -3.04
N GLU A 15 -15.64 11.75 -2.99
CA GLU A 15 -14.69 12.19 -4.00
C GLU A 15 -13.69 11.07 -4.31
N CYS A 16 -13.17 11.06 -5.52
CA CYS A 16 -12.13 10.13 -5.93
C CYS A 16 -10.81 10.41 -5.18
N ALA A 17 -10.22 9.38 -4.58
CA ALA A 17 -8.99 9.51 -3.83
C ALA A 17 -7.79 9.95 -4.70
N SER A 18 -7.84 9.71 -6.03
CA SER A 18 -6.77 10.11 -6.95
C SER A 18 -6.94 11.52 -7.48
N CYS A 19 -8.16 11.91 -7.94
CA CYS A 19 -8.33 13.15 -8.69
C CYS A 19 -9.31 14.16 -8.08
N GLY A 20 -9.98 13.80 -6.96
CA GLY A 20 -11.02 14.64 -6.37
C GLY A 20 -12.34 14.68 -7.17
N GLY A 21 -12.42 13.97 -8.31
CA GLY A 21 -13.64 13.92 -9.14
C GLY A 21 -14.80 13.27 -8.39
N VAL A 22 -16.02 13.67 -8.73
CA VAL A 22 -17.26 13.21 -8.06
C VAL A 22 -18.13 12.32 -8.96
N HIS A 23 -17.69 12.06 -10.18
CA HIS A 23 -18.42 11.27 -11.15
C HIS A 23 -17.98 9.79 -11.09
N PHE A 24 -18.84 8.96 -10.54
CA PHE A 24 -18.58 7.53 -10.39
C PHE A 24 -19.61 6.67 -11.11
N THR A 25 -19.15 5.50 -11.55
CA THR A 25 -20.01 4.39 -11.95
C THR A 25 -19.79 3.23 -10.99
N THR A 26 -20.85 2.74 -10.36
CA THR A 26 -20.80 1.50 -9.56
C THR A 26 -20.67 0.32 -10.49
N ILE A 27 -19.63 -0.50 -10.31
CA ILE A 27 -19.35 -1.68 -11.15
C ILE A 27 -19.63 -2.99 -10.43
N LEU A 28 -19.65 -2.98 -9.10
CA LEU A 28 -19.99 -4.12 -8.27
C LEU A 28 -20.59 -3.62 -6.96
N ASP A 29 -21.64 -4.28 -6.48
CA ASP A 29 -22.22 -4.04 -5.16
C ASP A 29 -22.39 -5.39 -4.43
N LEU A 30 -21.65 -5.55 -3.33
CA LEU A 30 -21.71 -6.75 -2.47
C LEU A 30 -22.61 -6.53 -1.24
N GLY A 31 -23.30 -5.38 -1.16
CA GLY A 31 -24.14 -5.02 -0.02
C GLY A 31 -23.32 -4.74 1.24
N THR A 32 -23.71 -5.33 2.36
CA THR A 32 -22.98 -5.23 3.64
C THR A 32 -22.39 -6.58 4.02
N VAL A 33 -21.06 -6.60 4.23
CA VAL A 33 -20.33 -7.83 4.57
C VAL A 33 -19.44 -7.61 5.80
N PRO A 34 -19.07 -8.67 6.55
CA PRO A 34 -18.12 -8.55 7.64
C PRO A 34 -16.73 -8.19 7.16
N LEU A 35 -15.85 -7.75 8.09
CA LEU A 35 -14.44 -7.49 7.77
C LEU A 35 -13.71 -8.81 7.52
N ALA A 36 -12.94 -8.88 6.44
CA ALA A 36 -12.01 -9.98 6.22
C ALA A 36 -10.93 -9.98 7.31
N GLY A 37 -10.46 -11.17 7.68
CA GLY A 37 -9.45 -11.31 8.75
C GLY A 37 -10.00 -11.20 10.18
N TYR A 38 -11.23 -10.79 10.38
CA TYR A 38 -11.88 -10.85 11.68
C TYR A 38 -12.55 -12.24 11.86
N PHE A 39 -12.05 -13.02 12.80
CA PHE A 39 -12.54 -14.38 13.09
C PHE A 39 -13.17 -14.39 14.49
N PRO A 40 -14.46 -14.04 14.62
CA PRO A 40 -15.14 -14.01 15.91
C PRO A 40 -15.30 -15.42 16.50
N ASN A 41 -15.38 -15.49 17.82
CA ASN A 41 -15.78 -16.72 18.49
C ASN A 41 -17.23 -17.07 18.16
N LYS A 42 -17.64 -18.33 18.38
CA LYS A 42 -18.98 -18.79 18.05
C LYS A 42 -20.09 -17.98 18.76
N GLU A 43 -19.82 -17.54 19.98
CA GLU A 43 -20.74 -16.73 20.80
C GLU A 43 -20.92 -15.32 20.23
N ASP A 44 -19.93 -14.79 19.52
CA ASP A 44 -19.89 -13.41 19.01
C ASP A 44 -20.45 -13.29 17.59
N LEU A 45 -20.70 -14.41 16.89
CA LEU A 45 -21.15 -14.42 15.49
C LEU A 45 -22.43 -13.60 15.25
N SER A 46 -23.36 -13.59 16.22
CA SER A 46 -24.63 -12.83 16.13
C SER A 46 -24.42 -11.31 16.25
N HIS A 47 -23.27 -10.87 16.74
CA HIS A 47 -22.93 -9.46 16.96
C HIS A 47 -21.85 -8.95 16.00
N GLU A 48 -21.48 -9.78 15.00
CA GLU A 48 -20.47 -9.42 14.01
C GLU A 48 -20.89 -8.17 13.21
N SER A 49 -20.06 -7.15 13.26
CA SER A 49 -20.28 -5.91 12.52
C SER A 49 -20.11 -6.12 11.02
N LYS A 50 -21.02 -5.53 10.23
CA LYS A 50 -20.99 -5.57 8.76
C LYS A 50 -20.94 -4.17 8.20
N TYR A 51 -20.19 -3.99 7.12
CA TYR A 51 -19.95 -2.70 6.50
C TYR A 51 -20.26 -2.74 5.00
N PRO A 52 -20.68 -1.62 4.39
CA PRO A 52 -20.91 -1.55 2.95
C PRO A 52 -19.64 -1.87 2.17
N LEU A 53 -19.80 -2.59 1.07
CA LEU A 53 -18.69 -2.91 0.17
C LEU A 53 -19.18 -2.90 -1.27
N SER A 54 -18.84 -1.84 -1.99
CA SER A 54 -19.11 -1.72 -3.42
C SER A 54 -17.85 -1.18 -4.12
N LEU A 55 -17.67 -1.49 -5.39
CA LEU A 55 -16.62 -0.93 -6.23
C LEU A 55 -17.17 0.17 -7.14
N LEU A 56 -16.47 1.29 -7.13
CA LEU A 56 -16.72 2.45 -7.97
C LEU A 56 -15.56 2.63 -8.94
N VAL A 57 -15.85 2.91 -10.22
CA VAL A 57 -14.86 3.46 -11.14
C VAL A 57 -15.05 4.96 -11.24
N CYS A 58 -13.97 5.72 -11.05
CA CYS A 58 -13.96 7.15 -11.32
C CYS A 58 -14.01 7.38 -12.84
N ASN A 59 -15.02 8.12 -13.31
CA ASN A 59 -15.19 8.38 -14.75
C ASN A 59 -14.12 9.32 -15.31
N ASP A 60 -13.46 10.09 -14.44
CA ASP A 60 -12.42 11.06 -14.83
C ASP A 60 -11.03 10.36 -14.93
N CYS A 61 -10.50 9.80 -13.85
CA CYS A 61 -9.13 9.24 -13.81
C CYS A 61 -9.06 7.72 -13.96
N LYS A 62 -10.18 7.02 -14.05
CA LYS A 62 -10.29 5.55 -14.22
C LYS A 62 -9.82 4.71 -13.03
N LEU A 63 -9.57 5.33 -11.86
CA LEU A 63 -9.29 4.58 -10.65
C LEU A 63 -10.52 3.78 -10.21
N VAL A 64 -10.33 2.48 -9.95
CA VAL A 64 -11.32 1.63 -9.28
C VAL A 64 -11.03 1.63 -7.79
N GLN A 65 -12.06 1.89 -6.99
CA GLN A 65 -11.93 2.07 -5.54
C GLN A 65 -13.20 1.61 -4.81
N THR A 66 -13.07 1.29 -3.52
CA THR A 66 -14.24 1.01 -2.69
C THR A 66 -15.07 2.28 -2.47
N ASP A 67 -16.40 2.12 -2.37
CA ASP A 67 -17.32 3.23 -2.05
C ASP A 67 -17.23 3.68 -0.59
N SER A 68 -16.67 2.84 0.27
CA SER A 68 -16.56 3.08 1.70
C SER A 68 -15.15 2.81 2.20
N VAL A 69 -14.73 3.58 3.20
CA VAL A 69 -13.44 3.44 3.88
C VAL A 69 -13.70 3.09 5.34
N ILE A 70 -13.12 2.01 5.79
CA ILE A 70 -13.20 1.56 7.19
C ILE A 70 -12.18 2.33 8.04
N ASN A 71 -12.52 2.56 9.31
CA ASN A 71 -11.56 3.16 10.24
C ASN A 71 -10.30 2.29 10.34
N PRO A 72 -9.10 2.83 10.02
CA PRO A 72 -7.85 2.07 10.01
C PRO A 72 -7.55 1.36 11.33
N LYS A 73 -8.00 1.92 12.44
CA LYS A 73 -7.80 1.29 13.76
C LYS A 73 -8.49 -0.07 13.86
N LEU A 74 -9.64 -0.24 13.18
CA LEU A 74 -10.34 -1.53 13.18
C LEU A 74 -9.63 -2.59 12.33
N LEU A 75 -8.80 -2.17 11.37
CA LEU A 75 -8.10 -3.04 10.45
C LEU A 75 -6.66 -3.34 10.88
N PHE A 76 -5.94 -2.35 11.44
CA PHE A 76 -4.49 -2.39 11.56
C PHE A 76 -3.95 -2.22 13.00
N GLU A 77 -4.80 -1.99 14.03
CA GLU A 77 -4.30 -1.79 15.40
C GLU A 77 -3.70 -3.06 16.00
N ASP A 78 -4.26 -4.23 15.68
CA ASP A 78 -3.74 -5.56 16.04
C ASP A 78 -3.55 -6.40 14.76
N TYR A 79 -2.49 -6.07 14.00
CA TYR A 79 -2.27 -6.66 12.69
C TYR A 79 -1.69 -8.06 12.81
N ARG A 80 -2.45 -9.05 12.34
CA ARG A 80 -2.14 -10.47 12.53
C ARG A 80 -1.33 -11.09 11.39
N TYR A 81 -1.24 -10.40 10.26
CA TYR A 81 -0.50 -10.90 9.11
C TYR A 81 0.99 -10.63 9.25
N LEU A 82 1.80 -11.70 9.22
CA LEU A 82 3.26 -11.61 9.20
C LEU A 82 3.76 -11.93 7.80
N SER A 83 4.41 -10.98 7.15
CA SER A 83 4.92 -11.13 5.77
C SER A 83 6.02 -12.21 5.69
N SER A 84 6.78 -12.45 6.77
CA SER A 84 7.75 -13.54 6.84
C SER A 84 7.12 -14.94 6.76
N VAL A 85 5.83 -15.07 7.02
CA VAL A 85 5.11 -16.34 6.92
C VAL A 85 4.61 -16.53 5.47
N GLY A 86 5.39 -17.26 4.66
CA GLY A 86 5.01 -17.64 3.29
C GLY A 86 5.54 -16.76 2.17
N LEU A 87 6.09 -15.57 2.44
CA LEU A 87 6.60 -14.65 1.40
C LEU A 87 8.13 -14.45 1.40
N THR A 88 8.88 -15.14 2.28
CA THR A 88 10.34 -14.96 2.39
C THR A 88 11.05 -15.17 1.06
N GLY A 89 10.73 -16.24 0.32
CA GLY A 89 11.35 -16.51 -0.99
C GLY A 89 11.09 -15.40 -2.01
N HIS A 90 9.84 -14.89 -2.06
CA HIS A 90 9.51 -13.78 -2.94
C HIS A 90 10.32 -12.52 -2.60
N PHE A 91 10.44 -12.17 -1.34
CA PHE A 91 11.19 -10.98 -0.94
C PHE A 91 12.72 -11.12 -1.10
N GLU A 92 13.26 -12.33 -1.02
CA GLU A 92 14.65 -12.61 -1.40
C GLU A 92 14.85 -12.41 -2.91
N GLU A 93 13.91 -12.85 -3.75
CA GLU A 93 13.94 -12.61 -5.20
C GLU A 93 13.83 -11.11 -5.52
N VAL A 94 12.95 -10.37 -4.84
CA VAL A 94 12.82 -8.90 -4.98
C VAL A 94 14.14 -8.21 -4.62
N ALA A 95 14.78 -8.57 -3.51
CA ALA A 95 16.04 -7.99 -3.10
C ALA A 95 17.16 -8.23 -4.14
N ASN A 96 17.28 -9.46 -4.65
CA ASN A 96 18.25 -9.80 -5.70
C ASN A 96 17.96 -9.06 -7.03
N LEU A 97 16.69 -8.92 -7.40
CA LEU A 97 16.29 -8.14 -8.57
C LEU A 97 16.71 -6.66 -8.42
N LEU A 98 16.47 -6.08 -7.26
CA LEU A 98 16.85 -4.69 -6.98
C LEU A 98 18.38 -4.51 -7.00
N ASP A 99 19.12 -5.46 -6.44
CA ASP A 99 20.59 -5.43 -6.49
C ASP A 99 21.10 -5.51 -7.93
N SER A 100 20.58 -6.45 -8.72
CA SER A 100 20.94 -6.59 -10.12
C SER A 100 20.63 -5.35 -10.98
N LYS A 101 19.48 -4.68 -10.70
CA LYS A 101 19.03 -3.52 -11.49
C LYS A 101 19.72 -2.21 -11.07
N TYR A 102 19.98 -2.04 -9.78
CA TYR A 102 20.37 -0.76 -9.20
C TYR A 102 21.76 -0.75 -8.56
N ASP A 103 22.43 -1.88 -8.36
CA ASP A 103 23.64 -2.00 -7.53
C ASP A 103 23.42 -1.30 -6.18
N ILE A 104 22.62 -1.95 -5.31
CA ILE A 104 22.08 -1.31 -4.10
C ILE A 104 23.08 -1.15 -2.96
N LYS A 105 24.32 -1.63 -3.11
CA LYS A 105 25.34 -1.48 -2.08
C LYS A 105 25.60 0.00 -1.76
N GLY A 106 25.38 0.37 -0.50
CA GLY A 106 25.53 1.74 0.00
C GLY A 106 24.36 2.67 -0.37
N LYS A 107 23.36 2.23 -1.13
CA LYS A 107 22.14 3.03 -1.40
C LYS A 107 21.21 3.06 -0.19
N SER A 108 20.55 4.20 -0.02
CA SER A 108 19.54 4.40 1.02
C SER A 108 18.17 3.95 0.50
N ILE A 109 17.54 3.02 1.20
CA ILE A 109 16.24 2.44 0.82
C ILE A 109 15.27 2.58 1.97
N LEU A 110 14.06 3.08 1.69
CA LEU A 110 12.94 3.12 2.63
C LEU A 110 11.86 2.14 2.16
N GLU A 111 11.34 1.31 3.06
CA GLU A 111 10.16 0.48 2.81
C GLU A 111 8.95 1.01 3.59
N ILE A 112 7.87 1.32 2.87
CA ILE A 112 6.56 1.73 3.41
C ILE A 112 5.70 0.50 3.62
N GLY A 113 5.22 0.26 4.85
CA GLY A 113 4.53 -0.95 5.25
C GLY A 113 5.48 -2.14 5.34
N CYS A 114 6.62 -1.93 6.01
CA CYS A 114 7.71 -2.92 6.06
C CYS A 114 7.40 -4.17 6.90
N ASN A 115 6.26 -4.20 7.61
CA ASN A 115 5.83 -5.30 8.45
C ASN A 115 6.98 -5.74 9.40
N ASP A 116 7.28 -7.03 9.49
CA ASP A 116 8.35 -7.61 10.32
C ASP A 116 9.76 -7.50 9.68
N GLY A 117 9.90 -6.73 8.60
CA GLY A 117 11.18 -6.44 7.93
C GLY A 117 11.68 -7.57 7.03
N VAL A 118 10.79 -8.41 6.53
CA VAL A 118 11.14 -9.56 5.69
C VAL A 118 11.91 -9.18 4.42
N LEU A 119 11.63 -8.03 3.79
CA LEU A 119 12.40 -7.51 2.65
C LEU A 119 13.62 -6.70 3.10
N LEU A 120 13.51 -5.92 4.17
CA LEU A 120 14.63 -5.10 4.65
C LEU A 120 15.88 -5.92 4.99
N LYS A 121 15.70 -7.13 5.55
CA LYS A 121 16.82 -8.02 5.90
C LYS A 121 17.68 -8.46 4.72
N PRO A 122 17.16 -9.03 3.63
CA PRO A 122 17.96 -9.39 2.46
C PRO A 122 18.57 -8.15 1.79
N LEU A 123 17.88 -7.00 1.71
CA LEU A 123 18.46 -5.75 1.22
C LEU A 123 19.67 -5.29 2.05
N GLN A 124 19.57 -5.36 3.39
CA GLN A 124 20.67 -5.04 4.29
C GLN A 124 21.86 -6.00 4.11
N LYS A 125 21.61 -7.30 3.91
CA LYS A 125 22.65 -8.29 3.64
C LYS A 125 23.42 -8.03 2.34
N LEU A 126 22.73 -7.47 1.34
CA LEU A 126 23.33 -7.04 0.06
C LEU A 126 24.04 -5.69 0.17
N GLY A 127 24.06 -5.08 1.36
CA GLY A 127 24.82 -3.87 1.66
C GLY A 127 24.07 -2.56 1.48
N ALA A 128 22.76 -2.58 1.30
CA ALA A 128 21.93 -1.38 1.32
C ALA A 128 21.81 -0.79 2.74
N ILE A 129 21.62 0.53 2.82
CA ILE A 129 21.25 1.23 4.05
C ILE A 129 19.73 1.29 4.10
N VAL A 130 19.13 0.48 4.96
CA VAL A 130 17.69 0.27 4.97
C VAL A 130 17.01 0.94 6.17
N GLU A 131 15.86 1.54 5.93
CA GLU A 131 14.93 2.02 6.94
C GLU A 131 13.52 1.54 6.55
N GLY A 132 12.66 1.33 7.55
CA GLY A 132 11.27 0.96 7.34
C GLY A 132 10.31 1.87 8.07
N VAL A 133 9.05 1.88 7.66
CA VAL A 133 7.95 2.52 8.38
C VAL A 133 6.72 1.62 8.35
N ASP A 134 6.10 1.41 9.53
CA ASP A 134 4.88 0.62 9.66
C ASP A 134 4.08 1.09 10.89
N PRO A 135 2.75 1.26 10.81
CA PRO A 135 1.93 1.70 11.93
C PRO A 135 1.70 0.63 12.99
N ALA A 136 1.83 -0.65 12.67
CA ALA A 136 1.50 -1.76 13.56
C ALA A 136 2.63 -2.06 14.56
N LYS A 137 2.43 -1.72 15.83
CA LYS A 137 3.43 -1.83 16.91
C LYS A 137 4.00 -3.23 17.08
N ASN A 138 3.18 -4.26 16.93
CA ASN A 138 3.59 -5.65 17.12
C ASN A 138 4.61 -6.10 16.05
N VAL A 139 4.41 -5.76 14.77
CA VAL A 139 5.34 -6.12 13.69
C VAL A 139 6.60 -5.25 13.71
N VAL A 140 6.46 -3.94 14.00
CA VAL A 140 7.60 -3.03 14.19
C VAL A 140 8.53 -3.55 15.29
N LYS A 141 7.96 -4.04 16.39
CA LYS A 141 8.77 -4.63 17.46
C LYS A 141 9.58 -5.81 16.95
N LEU A 142 9.00 -6.71 16.16
CA LEU A 142 9.72 -7.85 15.56
C LEU A 142 10.86 -7.40 14.65
N ALA A 143 10.62 -6.39 13.80
CA ALA A 143 11.63 -5.83 12.92
C ALA A 143 12.80 -5.19 13.70
N THR A 144 12.49 -4.40 14.74
CA THR A 144 13.50 -3.71 15.55
C THR A 144 14.28 -4.67 16.43
N ASP A 145 13.65 -5.69 17.02
CA ASP A 145 14.32 -6.75 17.77
C ASP A 145 15.33 -7.51 16.88
N ASN A 146 15.11 -7.51 15.57
CA ASN A 146 16.02 -8.08 14.56
C ASN A 146 17.10 -7.10 14.05
N GLY A 147 17.25 -5.93 14.69
CA GLY A 147 18.29 -4.93 14.38
C GLY A 147 18.00 -4.03 13.18
N LEU A 148 16.74 -3.96 12.72
CA LEU A 148 16.32 -3.06 11.67
C LEU A 148 15.90 -1.69 12.25
N LYS A 149 16.16 -0.62 11.51
CA LYS A 149 15.67 0.72 11.84
C LYS A 149 14.27 0.90 11.25
N VAL A 150 13.25 0.98 12.10
CA VAL A 150 11.85 1.11 11.70
C VAL A 150 11.17 2.23 12.48
N TYR A 151 10.46 3.09 11.77
CA TYR A 151 9.60 4.12 12.34
C TYR A 151 8.21 3.52 12.59
N ASN A 152 7.71 3.60 13.83
CA ASN A 152 6.36 3.15 14.15
C ASN A 152 5.35 4.29 13.93
N ASP A 153 4.99 4.52 12.69
CA ASP A 153 4.07 5.58 12.28
C ASP A 153 3.44 5.26 10.92
N TYR A 154 2.44 6.05 10.53
CA TYR A 154 1.93 6.08 9.17
C TYR A 154 2.87 6.92 8.29
N PHE A 155 3.21 6.40 7.11
CA PHE A 155 3.93 7.19 6.12
C PHE A 155 2.97 8.17 5.43
N ASN A 156 3.26 9.46 5.52
CA ASN A 156 2.53 10.53 4.86
C ASN A 156 3.39 11.80 4.78
N ASP A 157 2.91 12.85 4.11
CA ASP A 157 3.65 14.11 3.95
C ASP A 157 3.71 14.96 5.24
N ASP A 158 2.83 14.73 6.21
CA ASP A 158 2.93 15.42 7.52
C ASP A 158 4.11 14.88 8.34
N THR A 159 4.33 13.54 8.33
CA THR A 159 5.38 12.90 9.13
C THR A 159 6.72 12.82 8.40
N PHE A 160 6.73 12.61 7.08
CA PHE A 160 7.94 12.44 6.27
C PHE A 160 8.23 13.61 5.33
N GLY A 161 7.36 14.62 5.23
CA GLY A 161 7.56 15.82 4.43
C GLY A 161 8.43 16.90 5.09
N VAL A 162 9.15 16.57 6.16
CA VAL A 162 10.04 17.46 6.88
C VAL A 162 11.48 17.43 6.34
N ASP A 163 12.27 18.48 6.59
CA ASP A 163 13.62 18.64 6.00
C ASP A 163 14.58 17.48 6.31
N GLU A 164 14.40 16.78 7.42
CA GLU A 164 15.21 15.60 7.81
C GLU A 164 15.15 14.48 6.77
N PHE A 165 14.01 14.33 6.11
CA PHE A 165 13.80 13.25 5.12
C PHE A 165 13.96 13.72 3.67
N LYS A 166 14.13 15.02 3.41
CA LYS A 166 14.22 15.57 2.07
C LYS A 166 15.39 14.98 1.27
N ASN A 167 15.09 14.43 0.10
CA ASN A 167 16.10 13.84 -0.80
C ASN A 167 17.01 12.81 -0.12
N LYS A 168 16.45 12.01 0.79
CA LYS A 168 17.22 11.09 1.62
C LYS A 168 17.43 9.73 0.97
N TYR A 169 16.42 9.22 0.25
CA TYR A 169 16.43 7.85 -0.25
C TYR A 169 16.68 7.76 -1.75
N ASP A 170 17.49 6.78 -2.16
CA ASP A 170 17.71 6.43 -3.56
C ASP A 170 16.51 5.68 -4.11
N ILE A 171 15.89 4.83 -3.27
CA ILE A 171 14.74 4.00 -3.62
C ILE A 171 13.75 4.03 -2.45
N VAL A 172 12.47 4.18 -2.78
CA VAL A 172 11.34 3.92 -1.85
C VAL A 172 10.58 2.70 -2.35
N ILE A 173 10.21 1.80 -1.44
CA ILE A 173 9.52 0.56 -1.77
C ILE A 173 8.19 0.47 -1.00
N SER A 174 7.16 -0.13 -1.61
CA SER A 174 5.89 -0.40 -0.92
C SER A 174 5.25 -1.67 -1.51
N ASN A 175 5.46 -2.81 -0.88
CA ASN A 175 4.93 -4.08 -1.37
C ASN A 175 3.60 -4.42 -0.68
N ASN A 176 2.55 -4.61 -1.49
CA ASN A 176 1.20 -4.99 -1.05
C ASN A 176 0.60 -4.06 0.03
N THR A 177 1.07 -2.82 0.13
CA THR A 177 0.62 -1.82 1.10
C THR A 177 -0.09 -0.65 0.41
N PHE A 178 0.36 -0.23 -0.78
CA PHE A 178 -0.13 0.96 -1.47
C PHE A 178 -1.64 0.92 -1.80
N ALA A 179 -2.22 -0.29 -1.93
CA ALA A 179 -3.67 -0.47 -2.12
C ALA A 179 -4.50 -0.28 -0.84
N HIS A 180 -3.87 -0.24 0.35
CA HIS A 180 -4.53 -0.11 1.66
C HIS A 180 -4.52 1.32 2.20
N ILE A 181 -3.78 2.23 1.57
CA ILE A 181 -3.54 3.59 2.07
C ILE A 181 -4.72 4.50 1.75
N ILE A 182 -5.37 5.05 2.76
CA ILE A 182 -6.57 5.88 2.59
C ILE A 182 -6.26 7.19 1.88
N ASP A 183 -5.24 7.93 2.35
CA ASP A 183 -4.78 9.19 1.74
C ASP A 183 -3.56 8.93 0.86
N VAL A 184 -3.84 8.34 -0.31
CA VAL A 184 -2.80 8.03 -1.31
C VAL A 184 -2.09 9.29 -1.82
N GLN A 185 -2.78 10.44 -1.84
CA GLN A 185 -2.18 11.70 -2.28
C GLN A 185 -1.10 12.21 -1.32
N SER A 186 -1.35 12.14 -0.01
CA SER A 186 -0.36 12.47 1.02
C SER A 186 0.87 11.56 0.92
N VAL A 187 0.66 10.26 0.69
CA VAL A 187 1.78 9.33 0.50
C VAL A 187 2.59 9.66 -0.76
N ILE A 188 1.97 9.96 -1.89
CA ILE A 188 2.70 10.32 -3.12
C ILE A 188 3.51 11.59 -2.91
N ARG A 189 2.95 12.63 -2.25
CA ARG A 189 3.72 13.85 -1.92
C ARG A 189 4.88 13.55 -0.98
N GLY A 190 4.66 12.71 0.03
CA GLY A 190 5.72 12.24 0.92
C GLY A 190 6.83 11.51 0.17
N VAL A 191 6.48 10.58 -0.73
CA VAL A 191 7.43 9.83 -1.57
C VAL A 191 8.24 10.79 -2.44
N SER A 192 7.58 11.73 -3.13
CA SER A 192 8.28 12.73 -3.96
C SER A 192 9.27 13.57 -3.14
N HIS A 193 8.90 13.93 -1.90
CA HIS A 193 9.77 14.71 -1.00
C HIS A 193 11.01 13.94 -0.53
N VAL A 194 10.84 12.66 -0.16
CA VAL A 194 11.92 11.87 0.44
C VAL A 194 12.87 11.26 -0.60
N LEU A 195 12.43 11.08 -1.84
CA LEU A 195 13.26 10.59 -2.93
C LEU A 195 14.33 11.60 -3.34
N LYS A 196 15.54 11.11 -3.58
CA LYS A 196 16.57 11.88 -4.26
C LYS A 196 16.15 12.22 -5.69
N PRO A 197 16.73 13.26 -6.32
CA PRO A 197 16.55 13.47 -7.75
C PRO A 197 16.88 12.20 -8.56
N ASN A 198 16.00 11.79 -9.44
CA ASN A 198 16.03 10.53 -10.21
C ASN A 198 15.95 9.26 -9.33
N GLY A 199 15.50 9.36 -8.09
CA GLY A 199 15.16 8.20 -7.26
C GLY A 199 13.90 7.52 -7.75
N ASP A 200 13.77 6.23 -7.49
CA ASP A 200 12.65 5.42 -7.92
C ASP A 200 11.74 5.03 -6.76
N PHE A 201 10.42 5.16 -6.95
CA PHE A 201 9.40 4.53 -6.12
C PHE A 201 8.97 3.23 -6.77
N ILE A 202 9.16 2.12 -6.08
CA ILE A 202 8.85 0.77 -6.58
C ILE A 202 7.79 0.15 -5.67
N PHE A 203 6.69 -0.31 -6.24
CA PHE A 203 5.65 -0.94 -5.43
C PHE A 203 4.99 -2.13 -6.13
N GLU A 204 4.51 -3.06 -5.31
CA GLU A 204 3.70 -4.19 -5.76
C GLU A 204 2.26 -4.04 -5.27
N VAL A 205 1.32 -4.21 -6.19
CA VAL A 205 -0.12 -4.12 -5.92
C VAL A 205 -0.89 -5.12 -6.79
N HIS A 206 -2.07 -5.53 -6.33
CA HIS A 206 -2.99 -6.31 -7.14
C HIS A 206 -3.28 -5.59 -8.46
N TYR A 207 -3.23 -6.33 -9.56
CA TYR A 207 -3.50 -5.77 -10.88
C TYR A 207 -4.96 -5.97 -11.27
N LEU A 208 -5.67 -4.88 -11.52
CA LEU A 208 -7.10 -4.91 -11.85
C LEU A 208 -7.42 -5.83 -13.04
N LYS A 209 -6.57 -5.87 -14.08
CA LYS A 209 -6.74 -6.76 -15.23
C LYS A 209 -6.74 -8.23 -14.79
N SER A 210 -5.74 -8.64 -14.00
CA SER A 210 -5.63 -10.02 -13.51
C SER A 210 -6.82 -10.40 -12.63
N LEU A 211 -7.31 -9.48 -11.80
CA LEU A 211 -8.49 -9.67 -10.98
C LEU A 211 -9.74 -9.93 -11.84
N ILE A 212 -9.95 -9.14 -12.90
CA ILE A 212 -11.09 -9.29 -13.81
C ILE A 212 -10.99 -10.59 -14.60
N GLU A 213 -9.85 -10.86 -15.26
CA GLU A 213 -9.62 -12.04 -16.09
C GLU A 213 -9.67 -13.34 -15.26
N GLY A 214 -9.11 -13.31 -14.06
CA GLY A 214 -9.10 -14.43 -13.10
C GLY A 214 -10.40 -14.58 -12.31
N LYS A 215 -11.36 -13.67 -12.47
CA LYS A 215 -12.64 -13.65 -11.69
C LYS A 215 -12.40 -13.74 -10.18
N GLN A 216 -11.42 -13.01 -9.68
CA GLN A 216 -10.92 -13.07 -8.30
C GLN A 216 -11.76 -12.14 -7.39
N TRP A 217 -13.06 -12.36 -7.31
CA TRP A 217 -13.97 -11.55 -6.50
C TRP A 217 -13.67 -11.64 -5.00
N ASP A 218 -13.02 -12.71 -4.54
CA ASP A 218 -12.55 -12.93 -3.17
C ASP A 218 -11.41 -11.99 -2.77
N ASN A 219 -10.74 -11.36 -3.71
CA ASN A 219 -9.79 -10.27 -3.46
C ASN A 219 -10.46 -8.91 -3.20
N ILE A 220 -11.80 -8.86 -3.28
CA ILE A 220 -12.56 -7.63 -3.03
C ILE A 220 -13.04 -7.63 -1.58
N TYR A 221 -12.36 -6.86 -0.73
CA TYR A 221 -12.67 -6.68 0.68
C TYR A 221 -12.19 -5.31 1.18
N HIS A 222 -12.59 -4.93 2.38
CA HIS A 222 -12.48 -3.55 2.88
C HIS A 222 -11.06 -3.02 3.02
N GLU A 223 -10.05 -3.89 3.20
CA GLU A 223 -8.66 -3.48 3.29
C GLU A 223 -8.08 -3.09 1.92
N HIS A 224 -8.54 -3.74 0.84
CA HIS A 224 -8.16 -3.40 -0.53
C HIS A 224 -9.00 -2.23 -1.03
N ILE A 225 -8.58 -1.01 -0.73
CA ILE A 225 -9.37 0.20 -1.04
C ILE A 225 -9.26 0.57 -2.52
N PHE A 226 -8.15 0.19 -3.18
CA PHE A 226 -7.85 0.54 -4.55
C PHE A 226 -7.50 -0.68 -5.40
N TYR A 227 -7.98 -0.66 -6.65
CA TYR A 227 -7.72 -1.68 -7.66
C TYR A 227 -7.12 -0.97 -8.88
N TYR A 228 -5.82 -1.12 -9.05
CA TYR A 228 -5.06 -0.33 -10.00
C TYR A 228 -5.00 -0.96 -11.38
N SER A 229 -5.25 -0.14 -12.41
CA SER A 229 -4.82 -0.36 -13.79
C SER A 229 -3.64 0.54 -14.11
N ILE A 230 -2.87 0.22 -15.16
CA ILE A 230 -1.76 1.09 -15.59
C ILE A 230 -2.25 2.50 -15.94
N THR A 231 -3.41 2.62 -16.59
CA THR A 231 -4.02 3.92 -16.92
C THR A 231 -4.32 4.74 -15.67
N ALA A 232 -4.88 4.12 -14.63
CA ALA A 232 -5.18 4.81 -13.37
C ALA A 232 -3.90 5.25 -12.66
N LEU A 233 -2.85 4.43 -12.67
CA LEU A 233 -1.56 4.76 -12.09
C LEU A 233 -0.87 5.91 -12.84
N GLN A 234 -0.83 5.89 -14.17
CA GLN A 234 -0.31 7.00 -14.97
C GLN A 234 -1.02 8.31 -14.62
N ASN A 235 -2.37 8.33 -14.69
CA ASN A 235 -3.17 9.49 -14.34
C ASN A 235 -2.95 9.98 -12.90
N MET A 236 -2.66 9.08 -11.98
CA MET A 236 -2.42 9.40 -10.56
C MET A 236 -1.06 10.07 -10.37
N PHE A 237 0.01 9.48 -10.89
CA PHE A 237 1.37 9.96 -10.67
C PHE A 237 1.71 11.22 -11.50
N GLU A 238 1.17 11.36 -12.72
CA GLU A 238 1.33 12.57 -13.54
C GLU A 238 0.83 13.85 -12.84
N ARG A 239 -0.16 13.74 -11.93
CA ARG A 239 -0.65 14.87 -11.12
C ARG A 239 0.37 15.36 -10.09
N HIS A 240 1.43 14.60 -9.86
CA HIS A 240 2.51 14.90 -8.93
C HIS A 240 3.86 15.06 -9.64
N ASP A 241 3.84 15.30 -10.94
CA ASP A 241 5.05 15.42 -11.79
C ASP A 241 5.95 14.16 -11.75
N MET A 242 5.37 13.00 -11.39
CA MET A 242 6.04 11.71 -11.39
C MET A 242 5.62 10.86 -12.59
N THR A 243 6.53 10.03 -13.09
CA THR A 243 6.31 9.23 -14.29
C THR A 243 6.41 7.74 -14.02
N VAL A 244 5.43 6.95 -14.47
CA VAL A 244 5.52 5.48 -14.50
C VAL A 244 6.53 5.08 -15.59
N VAL A 245 7.70 4.57 -15.17
CA VAL A 245 8.81 4.23 -16.07
C VAL A 245 8.96 2.74 -16.34
N ASP A 246 8.39 1.88 -15.49
CA ASP A 246 8.40 0.42 -15.68
C ASP A 246 7.13 -0.19 -15.10
N PHE A 247 6.63 -1.24 -15.75
CA PHE A 247 5.44 -1.98 -15.32
C PHE A 247 5.59 -3.45 -15.68
N GLN A 248 5.51 -4.32 -14.70
CA GLN A 248 5.66 -5.77 -14.85
C GLN A 248 4.47 -6.48 -14.22
N GLU A 249 3.84 -7.39 -14.95
CA GLU A 249 2.88 -8.34 -14.37
C GLU A 249 3.67 -9.44 -13.65
N ILE A 250 3.33 -9.73 -12.40
CA ILE A 250 3.98 -10.73 -11.55
C ILE A 250 2.96 -11.70 -10.97
N PRO A 251 3.32 -12.99 -10.77
CA PRO A 251 2.34 -14.02 -10.41
C PRO A 251 1.92 -14.01 -8.93
N ILE A 252 2.53 -13.16 -8.09
CA ILE A 252 2.22 -13.10 -6.66
C ILE A 252 0.76 -12.71 -6.43
N HIS A 253 0.14 -13.25 -5.37
CA HIS A 253 -1.27 -12.99 -5.02
C HIS A 253 -2.24 -13.16 -6.21
N SER A 254 -2.05 -14.23 -7.00
CA SER A 254 -2.87 -14.56 -8.18
C SER A 254 -2.82 -13.52 -9.31
N GLY A 255 -1.84 -12.65 -9.32
CA GLY A 255 -1.60 -11.66 -10.37
C GLY A 255 -1.56 -10.23 -9.83
N SER A 256 -0.36 -9.79 -9.56
CA SER A 256 -0.04 -8.41 -9.16
C SER A 256 0.75 -7.70 -10.26
N SER A 257 0.97 -6.43 -10.07
CA SER A 257 1.92 -5.65 -10.86
C SER A 257 3.03 -5.12 -9.97
N ARG A 258 4.26 -5.14 -10.48
CA ARG A 258 5.38 -4.36 -9.95
C ARG A 258 5.54 -3.13 -10.82
N VAL A 259 5.47 -1.98 -10.18
CA VAL A 259 5.47 -0.68 -10.85
C VAL A 259 6.67 0.13 -10.38
N THR A 260 7.37 0.77 -11.30
CA THR A 260 8.42 1.73 -10.99
C THR A 260 7.97 3.12 -11.44
N VAL A 261 8.03 4.06 -10.52
CA VAL A 261 7.70 5.47 -10.75
C VAL A 261 8.92 6.32 -10.42
N ARG A 262 9.21 7.30 -11.24
CA ARG A 262 10.35 8.23 -11.08
C ARG A 262 9.89 9.65 -10.88
N ASN A 263 10.61 10.35 -9.98
CA ASN A 263 10.42 11.76 -9.64
C ASN A 263 11.16 12.68 -10.62
#